data_1e5fdfc21e3abb98e1c9c8e29f561547
#
_entry.id   1e5fdfc21e3abb98e1c9c8e29f561547
#
_cell.length_a   1.000
_cell.length_b   1.000
_cell.length_c   1.000
_cell.angle_alpha   90.00
_cell.angle_beta   90.00
_cell.angle_gamma   90.00
#
_symmetry.space_group_name_H-M   'P 1'
#
loop_
_entity.id
_entity.type
_entity.pdbx_description
1 polymer ?
#
loop_
_entity_poly.entity_id
_entity_poly.type
_entity_poly.pdbx_seq_one_letter_code
_entity_poly.pdbx_strand_id
1 'polypeptide(L)'
;MMMERNKWLLVLAAAVVAAAVMSCTSVWNKKYKDDAGVMYGMIYDEREEGVALVNVKVNGKLKAVSDGQGRFILQFYFADIRDKKEQLIELEKEGYEKFKQVFYYEPLSLLHLRLESGEYLLKEAEGVIERGDYEEAEGFLDRAFEIEESRDESLFLRAVMRYKEGKADEALAALESMSRKEDAAVKAFMQRLEAVRK
;
A
#
# COMPACT_ATOMS: atom_id res chain seq x y z
N MET A 1 -74.43 -4.34 -21.67
CA MET A 1 -73.50 -5.16 -20.90
C MET A 1 -72.14 -5.45 -21.58
N MET A 2 -71.96 -5.12 -22.85
CA MET A 2 -70.71 -5.32 -23.61
C MET A 2 -69.70 -4.15 -23.51
N MET A 3 -70.11 -2.95 -23.15
CA MET A 3 -69.32 -1.73 -23.19
C MET A 3 -68.44 -1.57 -21.93
N GLU A 4 -68.74 -2.17 -20.80
CA GLU A 4 -68.00 -2.14 -19.56
C GLU A 4 -66.76 -3.08 -19.60
N ARG A 5 -66.90 -4.22 -20.26
CA ARG A 5 -65.86 -5.24 -20.36
C ARG A 5 -64.65 -4.75 -21.15
N ASN A 6 -64.84 -3.90 -22.13
CA ASN A 6 -63.72 -3.34 -22.92
C ASN A 6 -62.92 -2.25 -22.17
N LYS A 7 -63.56 -1.54 -21.24
CA LYS A 7 -62.87 -0.55 -20.42
C LYS A 7 -61.84 -1.21 -19.44
N TRP A 8 -62.21 -2.35 -18.85
CA TRP A 8 -61.33 -3.10 -17.98
C TRP A 8 -60.15 -3.74 -18.72
N LEU A 9 -60.34 -4.18 -19.95
CA LEU A 9 -59.28 -4.69 -20.80
C LEU A 9 -58.27 -3.60 -21.18
N LEU A 10 -58.70 -2.38 -21.44
CA LEU A 10 -57.82 -1.24 -21.73
C LEU A 10 -57.02 -0.80 -20.49
N VAL A 11 -57.62 -0.83 -19.30
CA VAL A 11 -56.93 -0.51 -18.03
C VAL A 11 -55.88 -1.56 -17.71
N LEU A 12 -56.19 -2.85 -17.92
CA LEU A 12 -55.22 -3.94 -17.73
C LEU A 12 -54.06 -3.86 -18.73
N ALA A 13 -54.34 -3.56 -19.99
CA ALA A 13 -53.27 -3.38 -20.99
C ALA A 13 -52.39 -2.20 -20.68
N ALA A 14 -52.96 -1.07 -20.22
CA ALA A 14 -52.17 0.10 -19.80
C ALA A 14 -51.30 -0.19 -18.56
N ALA A 15 -51.77 -0.96 -17.59
CA ALA A 15 -51.03 -1.37 -16.40
C ALA A 15 -49.84 -2.30 -16.75
N VAL A 16 -50.04 -3.23 -17.70
CA VAL A 16 -48.97 -4.12 -18.17
C VAL A 16 -47.87 -3.35 -18.91
N VAL A 17 -48.25 -2.39 -19.74
CA VAL A 17 -47.28 -1.53 -20.45
C VAL A 17 -46.50 -0.65 -19.45
N ALA A 18 -47.18 -0.08 -18.46
CA ALA A 18 -46.51 0.73 -17.41
C ALA A 18 -45.52 -0.12 -16.58
N ALA A 19 -45.87 -1.36 -16.24
CA ALA A 19 -44.98 -2.27 -15.52
C ALA A 19 -43.74 -2.68 -16.37
N ALA A 20 -43.93 -2.89 -17.68
CA ALA A 20 -42.84 -3.20 -18.60
C ALA A 20 -41.87 -2.03 -18.77
N VAL A 21 -42.35 -0.80 -18.82
CA VAL A 21 -41.52 0.41 -18.92
C VAL A 21 -40.73 0.63 -17.62
N MET A 22 -41.32 0.40 -16.43
CA MET A 22 -40.62 0.51 -15.15
C MET A 22 -39.51 -0.55 -14.96
N SER A 23 -39.72 -1.77 -15.49
CA SER A 23 -38.68 -2.82 -15.44
C SER A 23 -37.51 -2.50 -16.38
N CYS A 24 -37.74 -1.92 -17.55
CA CYS A 24 -36.66 -1.51 -18.46
C CYS A 24 -35.80 -0.38 -17.89
N THR A 25 -36.39 0.59 -17.18
CA THR A 25 -35.62 1.71 -16.59
C THR A 25 -34.75 1.26 -15.42
N SER A 26 -35.16 0.27 -14.62
CA SER A 26 -34.40 -0.28 -13.54
C SER A 26 -33.18 -1.10 -14.01
N VAL A 27 -33.31 -1.85 -15.10
CA VAL A 27 -32.23 -2.61 -15.72
C VAL A 27 -31.23 -1.68 -16.42
N TRP A 28 -31.68 -0.61 -17.05
CA TRP A 28 -30.81 0.36 -17.71
C TRP A 28 -30.01 1.19 -16.68
N ASN A 29 -30.63 1.60 -15.58
CA ASN A 29 -29.95 2.30 -14.49
C ASN A 29 -28.88 1.41 -13.81
N LYS A 30 -29.07 0.09 -13.77
CA LYS A 30 -28.10 -0.85 -13.23
C LYS A 30 -26.89 -0.99 -14.17
N LYS A 31 -27.13 -1.05 -15.49
CA LYS A 31 -26.07 -1.16 -16.50
C LYS A 31 -25.18 0.09 -16.57
N TYR A 32 -25.74 1.28 -16.38
CA TYR A 32 -24.96 2.54 -16.30
C TYR A 32 -24.18 2.70 -14.99
N LYS A 33 -24.55 1.98 -13.94
CA LYS A 33 -23.77 1.94 -12.69
C LYS A 33 -22.53 1.05 -12.78
N ASP A 34 -22.54 0.09 -13.68
CA ASP A 34 -21.51 -0.96 -13.79
C ASP A 34 -20.44 -0.66 -14.86
N ASP A 35 -20.63 0.34 -15.74
CA ASP A 35 -19.63 0.75 -16.73
C ASP A 35 -18.59 1.72 -16.12
N ALA A 36 -17.83 1.17 -15.20
CA ALA A 36 -16.64 1.82 -14.69
C ALA A 36 -15.44 1.35 -15.52
N GLY A 37 -14.53 2.26 -15.75
CA GLY A 37 -13.29 1.92 -16.42
C GLY A 37 -12.38 1.09 -15.53
N VAL A 38 -11.42 0.44 -16.15
CA VAL A 38 -10.35 -0.28 -15.48
C VAL A 38 -9.04 0.48 -15.64
N MET A 39 -8.19 0.42 -14.63
CA MET A 39 -6.78 0.81 -14.70
C MET A 39 -5.92 -0.41 -14.40
N TYR A 40 -4.81 -0.50 -15.08
CA TYR A 40 -3.84 -1.54 -14.86
C TYR A 40 -2.70 -1.00 -14.03
N GLY A 41 -2.05 -1.86 -13.25
CA GLY A 41 -0.88 -1.47 -12.50
C GLY A 41 0.13 -2.60 -12.38
N MET A 42 1.35 -2.21 -12.12
CA MET A 42 2.47 -3.08 -11.81
C MET A 42 3.24 -2.52 -10.63
N ILE A 43 3.51 -3.38 -9.67
CA ILE A 43 4.35 -3.09 -8.50
C ILE A 43 5.66 -3.85 -8.70
N TYR A 44 6.76 -3.14 -8.60
CA TYR A 44 8.11 -3.69 -8.70
C TYR A 44 8.97 -3.25 -7.52
N ASP A 45 9.96 -4.04 -7.20
CA ASP A 45 10.94 -3.75 -6.16
C ASP A 45 12.16 -2.96 -6.69
N GLU A 46 13.17 -2.83 -5.87
CA GLU A 46 14.45 -2.19 -6.18
C GLU A 46 15.27 -2.90 -7.27
N ARG A 47 14.96 -4.18 -7.56
CA ARG A 47 15.61 -5.00 -8.62
C ARG A 47 14.80 -5.00 -9.91
N GLU A 48 13.75 -4.20 -9.99
CA GLU A 48 12.79 -4.19 -11.10
C GLU A 48 12.03 -5.52 -11.26
N GLU A 49 11.97 -6.33 -10.19
CA GLU A 49 11.20 -7.56 -10.15
C GLU A 49 9.78 -7.30 -9.63
N GLY A 50 8.80 -8.03 -10.19
CA GLY A 50 7.40 -7.87 -9.79
C GLY A 50 7.14 -8.34 -8.37
N VAL A 51 6.52 -7.50 -7.54
CA VAL A 51 6.20 -7.81 -6.14
C VAL A 51 4.81 -8.43 -6.04
N ALA A 52 4.76 -9.73 -5.72
CA ALA A 52 3.53 -10.48 -5.56
C ALA A 52 2.84 -10.22 -4.22
N LEU A 53 1.54 -10.50 -4.14
CA LEU A 53 0.72 -10.49 -2.91
C LEU A 53 0.74 -9.15 -2.15
N VAL A 54 0.87 -8.03 -2.88
CA VAL A 54 0.72 -6.69 -2.33
C VAL A 54 -0.76 -6.34 -2.23
N ASN A 55 -1.22 -5.95 -1.07
CA ASN A 55 -2.56 -5.41 -0.88
C ASN A 55 -2.62 -3.99 -1.46
N VAL A 56 -3.45 -3.80 -2.49
CA VAL A 56 -3.67 -2.53 -3.15
C VAL A 56 -4.98 -1.93 -2.66
N LYS A 57 -4.89 -0.88 -1.87
CA LYS A 57 -6.05 -0.13 -1.37
C LYS A 57 -6.21 1.16 -2.17
N VAL A 58 -7.45 1.56 -2.39
CA VAL A 58 -7.79 2.86 -2.96
C VAL A 58 -8.76 3.55 -2.02
N ASN A 59 -8.41 4.75 -1.56
CA ASN A 59 -9.17 5.51 -0.57
C ASN A 59 -9.49 4.66 0.68
N GLY A 60 -8.49 3.91 1.18
CA GLY A 60 -8.60 3.04 2.37
C GLY A 60 -9.34 1.73 2.15
N LYS A 61 -9.84 1.43 0.94
CA LYS A 61 -10.56 0.18 0.63
C LYS A 61 -9.69 -0.76 -0.19
N LEU A 62 -9.57 -2.01 0.23
CA LEU A 62 -8.90 -3.05 -0.55
C LEU A 62 -9.62 -3.23 -1.90
N LYS A 63 -8.93 -3.01 -2.99
CA LYS A 63 -9.44 -3.10 -4.36
C LYS A 63 -8.82 -4.23 -5.16
N ALA A 64 -7.55 -4.56 -4.90
CA ALA A 64 -6.83 -5.63 -5.60
C ALA A 64 -5.72 -6.20 -4.73
N VAL A 65 -5.20 -7.34 -5.17
CA VAL A 65 -3.95 -7.95 -4.68
C VAL A 65 -3.10 -8.22 -5.92
N SER A 66 -1.81 -7.90 -5.88
CA SER A 66 -0.92 -8.14 -7.02
C SER A 66 -0.68 -9.64 -7.25
N ASP A 67 -0.58 -10.02 -8.52
CA ASP A 67 -0.26 -11.39 -8.94
C ASP A 67 1.24 -11.72 -8.76
N GLY A 68 1.65 -12.94 -9.15
CA GLY A 68 3.03 -13.41 -9.05
C GLY A 68 4.06 -12.58 -9.84
N GLN A 69 3.61 -11.68 -10.70
CA GLN A 69 4.44 -10.78 -11.49
C GLN A 69 4.25 -9.30 -11.11
N GLY A 70 3.63 -9.05 -9.94
CA GLY A 70 3.39 -7.69 -9.45
C GLY A 70 2.24 -6.95 -10.14
N ARG A 71 1.49 -7.59 -11.03
CA ARG A 71 0.42 -6.94 -11.80
C ARG A 71 -0.88 -6.94 -11.01
N PHE A 72 -1.66 -5.87 -11.17
CA PHE A 72 -3.00 -5.75 -10.58
C PHE A 72 -3.94 -4.96 -11.49
N ILE A 73 -5.24 -5.11 -11.24
CA ILE A 73 -6.30 -4.40 -11.97
C ILE A 73 -7.17 -3.68 -10.96
N LEU A 74 -7.36 -2.38 -11.15
CA LEU A 74 -8.29 -1.56 -10.40
C LEU A 74 -9.57 -1.35 -11.21
N GLN A 75 -10.68 -1.82 -10.68
CA GLN A 75 -12.00 -1.54 -11.23
C GLN A 75 -12.63 -0.37 -10.48
N PHE A 76 -13.03 0.66 -11.23
CA PHE A 76 -13.71 1.83 -10.70
C PHE A 76 -15.17 1.84 -11.15
N TYR A 77 -16.05 2.22 -10.26
CA TYR A 77 -17.46 2.47 -10.58
C TYR A 77 -17.66 3.96 -10.78
N PHE A 78 -18.58 4.33 -11.66
CA PHE A 78 -18.85 5.74 -11.96
C PHE A 78 -19.13 6.56 -10.69
N ALA A 79 -19.76 5.95 -9.69
CA ALA A 79 -20.01 6.58 -8.40
C ALA A 79 -18.71 6.91 -7.61
N ASP A 80 -17.64 6.14 -7.82
CA ASP A 80 -16.35 6.33 -7.12
C ASP A 80 -15.55 7.52 -7.70
N ILE A 81 -15.80 7.85 -8.98
CA ILE A 81 -14.99 8.82 -9.74
C ILE A 81 -15.76 10.09 -10.15
N ARG A 82 -17.10 10.11 -10.00
CA ARG A 82 -17.98 11.19 -10.48
C ARG A 82 -17.57 12.57 -9.95
N ASP A 83 -17.20 12.65 -8.67
CA ASP A 83 -16.94 13.90 -7.98
C ASP A 83 -15.44 14.09 -7.61
N LYS A 84 -14.61 13.04 -7.75
CA LYS A 84 -13.19 13.05 -7.44
C LYS A 84 -12.39 12.23 -8.44
N LYS A 85 -11.69 12.92 -9.34
CA LYS A 85 -10.70 12.26 -10.20
C LYS A 85 -9.42 11.88 -9.45
N GLU A 86 -9.13 12.56 -8.33
CA GLU A 86 -8.01 12.26 -7.44
C GLU A 86 -8.35 11.08 -6.56
N GLN A 87 -7.47 10.09 -6.54
CA GLN A 87 -7.60 8.88 -5.76
C GLN A 87 -6.31 8.66 -4.95
N LEU A 88 -6.41 8.18 -3.73
CA LEU A 88 -5.26 7.79 -2.92
C LEU A 88 -5.04 6.29 -3.06
N ILE A 89 -3.90 5.88 -3.61
CA ILE A 89 -3.46 4.50 -3.60
C ILE A 89 -2.53 4.24 -2.41
N GLU A 90 -2.74 3.12 -1.75
CA GLU A 90 -1.92 2.64 -0.64
C GLU A 90 -1.53 1.20 -0.94
N LEU A 91 -0.24 0.89 -0.77
CA LEU A 91 0.29 -0.47 -0.92
C LEU A 91 0.74 -0.97 0.45
N GLU A 92 0.39 -2.20 0.76
CA GLU A 92 0.77 -2.85 2.01
C GLU A 92 1.23 -4.28 1.73
N LYS A 93 2.43 -4.61 2.18
CA LYS A 93 3.00 -5.95 2.19
C LYS A 93 3.99 -6.06 3.34
N GLU A 94 3.97 -7.20 4.03
CA GLU A 94 4.94 -7.57 5.07
C GLU A 94 6.36 -7.55 4.52
N GLY A 95 7.30 -7.00 5.29
CA GLY A 95 8.71 -6.84 4.89
C GLY A 95 8.99 -5.69 3.92
N TYR A 96 7.99 -4.89 3.56
CA TYR A 96 8.11 -3.73 2.68
C TYR A 96 7.63 -2.44 3.36
N GLU A 97 8.14 -1.31 2.91
CA GLU A 97 7.65 -0.01 3.39
C GLU A 97 6.18 0.23 2.97
N LYS A 98 5.48 1.01 3.78
CA LYS A 98 4.12 1.44 3.44
C LYS A 98 4.19 2.55 2.40
N PHE A 99 3.56 2.32 1.27
CA PHE A 99 3.52 3.27 0.17
C PHE A 99 2.16 3.95 0.08
N LYS A 100 2.19 5.27 -0.13
CA LYS A 100 0.98 6.09 -0.36
C LYS A 100 1.25 7.12 -1.44
N GLN A 101 0.36 7.20 -2.42
CA GLN A 101 0.46 8.17 -3.50
C GLN A 101 -0.93 8.61 -3.98
N VAL A 102 -1.06 9.88 -4.32
CA VAL A 102 -2.24 10.40 -5.05
C VAL A 102 -2.04 10.14 -6.53
N PHE A 103 -3.07 9.62 -7.18
CA PHE A 103 -3.10 9.45 -8.63
C PHE A 103 -4.42 9.96 -9.20
N TYR A 104 -4.44 10.25 -10.50
CA TYR A 104 -5.64 10.66 -11.20
C TYR A 104 -6.22 9.47 -11.95
N TYR A 105 -7.54 9.28 -11.81
CA TYR A 105 -8.23 8.26 -12.56
C TYR A 105 -8.21 8.61 -14.07
N GLU A 106 -7.57 7.73 -14.83
CA GLU A 106 -7.53 7.78 -16.29
C GLU A 106 -7.74 6.35 -16.84
N PRO A 107 -8.89 6.10 -17.52
CA PRO A 107 -9.18 4.77 -18.04
C PRO A 107 -8.07 4.24 -18.95
N LEU A 108 -7.76 2.95 -18.81
CA LEU A 108 -6.73 2.25 -19.58
C LEU A 108 -5.28 2.75 -19.35
N SER A 109 -5.07 3.69 -18.44
CA SER A 109 -3.71 4.06 -18.07
C SER A 109 -3.03 2.97 -17.23
N LEU A 110 -1.71 2.99 -17.22
CA LEU A 110 -0.88 2.05 -16.48
C LEU A 110 -0.21 2.74 -15.29
N LEU A 111 -0.40 2.20 -14.10
CA LEU A 111 0.28 2.63 -12.88
C LEU A 111 1.56 1.80 -12.70
N HIS A 112 2.70 2.48 -12.66
CA HIS A 112 3.99 1.89 -12.30
C HIS A 112 4.34 2.34 -10.90
N LEU A 113 4.41 1.40 -9.95
CA LEU A 113 4.60 1.69 -8.53
C LEU A 113 5.81 0.90 -8.02
N ARG A 114 6.75 1.60 -7.39
CA ARG A 114 7.91 0.99 -6.77
C ARG A 114 7.67 0.81 -5.27
N LEU A 115 8.04 -0.34 -4.74
CA LEU A 115 7.92 -0.68 -3.32
C LEU A 115 9.25 -1.22 -2.83
N GLU A 116 9.88 -0.55 -1.88
CA GLU A 116 11.21 -0.93 -1.39
C GLU A 116 11.09 -1.85 -0.18
N SER A 117 11.94 -2.90 -0.18
CA SER A 117 11.98 -3.87 0.91
C SER A 117 12.80 -3.36 2.09
N GLY A 118 12.49 -3.84 3.30
CA GLY A 118 13.29 -3.52 4.48
C GLY A 118 14.73 -4.02 4.37
N GLU A 119 14.94 -5.17 3.73
CA GLU A 119 16.27 -5.71 3.45
C GLU A 119 17.11 -4.77 2.57
N TYR A 120 16.48 -4.23 1.52
CA TYR A 120 17.13 -3.24 0.66
C TYR A 120 17.50 -1.98 1.43
N LEU A 121 16.58 -1.42 2.21
CA LEU A 121 16.82 -0.22 3.00
C LEU A 121 17.97 -0.39 3.99
N LEU A 122 18.04 -1.54 4.67
CA LEU A 122 19.13 -1.87 5.60
C LEU A 122 20.47 -2.01 4.87
N LYS A 123 20.49 -2.64 3.71
CA LYS A 123 21.69 -2.78 2.89
C LYS A 123 22.22 -1.44 2.39
N GLU A 124 21.32 -0.55 1.95
CA GLU A 124 21.70 0.82 1.56
C GLU A 124 22.26 1.58 2.76
N ALA A 125 21.58 1.50 3.91
CA ALA A 125 22.07 2.11 5.16
C ALA A 125 23.49 1.63 5.52
N GLU A 126 23.75 0.32 5.46
CA GLU A 126 25.07 -0.26 5.75
C GLU A 126 26.14 0.32 4.80
N GLY A 127 25.87 0.34 3.49
CA GLY A 127 26.78 0.88 2.50
C GLY A 127 27.09 2.37 2.70
N VAL A 128 26.08 3.15 3.12
CA VAL A 128 26.25 4.59 3.42
C VAL A 128 27.01 4.80 4.71
N ILE A 129 26.75 3.99 5.76
CA ILE A 129 27.52 4.00 7.03
C ILE A 129 29.01 3.69 6.79
N GLU A 130 29.33 2.77 5.87
CA GLU A 130 30.70 2.45 5.52
C GLU A 130 31.42 3.62 4.85
N ARG A 131 30.71 4.41 4.04
CA ARG A 131 31.25 5.63 3.42
C ARG A 131 31.35 6.83 4.38
N GLY A 132 30.74 6.72 5.56
CA GLY A 132 30.72 7.77 6.59
C GLY A 132 29.67 8.86 6.35
N ASP A 133 28.70 8.64 5.47
CA ASP A 133 27.58 9.58 5.25
C ASP A 133 26.42 9.22 6.19
N TYR A 134 26.55 9.67 7.42
CA TYR A 134 25.64 9.30 8.50
C TYR A 134 24.27 9.97 8.38
N GLU A 135 24.18 11.12 7.71
CA GLU A 135 22.89 11.82 7.48
C GLU A 135 22.00 11.03 6.50
N GLU A 136 22.60 10.57 5.39
CA GLU A 136 21.89 9.73 4.42
C GLU A 136 21.53 8.36 5.04
N ALA A 137 22.43 7.77 5.84
CA ALA A 137 22.18 6.51 6.52
C ALA A 137 20.98 6.59 7.47
N GLU A 138 20.84 7.69 8.23
CA GLU A 138 19.70 7.88 9.13
C GLU A 138 18.38 7.85 8.37
N GLY A 139 18.30 8.42 7.16
CA GLY A 139 17.12 8.39 6.32
C GLY A 139 16.70 6.96 5.92
N PHE A 140 17.63 6.11 5.55
CA PHE A 140 17.37 4.68 5.28
C PHE A 140 16.95 3.93 6.54
N LEU A 141 17.62 4.17 7.66
CA LEU A 141 17.32 3.53 8.93
C LEU A 141 15.95 3.92 9.49
N ASP A 142 15.52 5.17 9.34
CA ASP A 142 14.19 5.62 9.74
C ASP A 142 13.10 4.90 8.94
N ARG A 143 13.27 4.76 7.63
CA ARG A 143 12.35 4.03 6.77
C ARG A 143 12.30 2.53 7.10
N ALA A 144 13.47 1.90 7.32
CA ALA A 144 13.56 0.50 7.72
C ALA A 144 12.94 0.25 9.11
N PHE A 145 13.04 1.21 10.04
CA PHE A 145 12.49 1.13 11.39
C PHE A 145 10.96 1.04 11.40
N GLU A 146 10.29 1.67 10.43
CA GLU A 146 8.83 1.60 10.27
C GLU A 146 8.34 0.21 9.81
N ILE A 147 9.24 -0.64 9.29
CA ILE A 147 8.95 -2.01 8.87
C ILE A 147 9.22 -2.94 10.05
N GLU A 148 8.20 -3.63 10.54
CA GLU A 148 8.27 -4.43 11.78
C GLU A 148 9.41 -5.45 11.75
N GLU A 149 9.57 -6.16 10.62
CA GLU A 149 10.59 -7.19 10.42
C GLU A 149 12.02 -6.63 10.41
N SER A 150 12.20 -5.37 10.02
CA SER A 150 13.51 -4.71 9.88
C SER A 150 13.86 -3.81 11.07
N ARG A 151 12.93 -3.63 12.01
CA ARG A 151 13.06 -2.67 13.13
C ARG A 151 14.28 -2.93 14.00
N ASP A 152 14.48 -4.15 14.47
CA ASP A 152 15.62 -4.49 15.32
C ASP A 152 16.96 -4.34 14.60
N GLU A 153 17.00 -4.72 13.31
CA GLU A 153 18.18 -4.57 12.47
C GLU A 153 18.53 -3.10 12.24
N SER A 154 17.52 -2.25 12.02
CA SER A 154 17.73 -0.80 11.87
C SER A 154 18.28 -0.17 13.16
N LEU A 155 17.78 -0.60 14.34
CA LEU A 155 18.32 -0.16 15.63
C LEU A 155 19.76 -0.62 15.83
N PHE A 156 20.10 -1.84 15.42
CA PHE A 156 21.45 -2.35 15.50
C PHE A 156 22.42 -1.56 14.61
N LEU A 157 22.06 -1.32 13.35
CA LEU A 157 22.90 -0.51 12.45
C LEU A 157 23.00 0.94 12.92
N ARG A 158 21.94 1.50 13.49
CA ARG A 158 21.96 2.84 14.13
C ARG A 158 22.96 2.86 15.28
N ALA A 159 23.00 1.84 16.11
CA ALA A 159 23.99 1.74 17.18
C ALA A 159 25.42 1.66 16.65
N VAL A 160 25.66 0.88 15.58
CA VAL A 160 26.96 0.81 14.90
C VAL A 160 27.37 2.19 14.36
N MET A 161 26.45 2.88 13.71
CA MET A 161 26.65 4.23 13.17
C MET A 161 27.02 5.22 14.28
N ARG A 162 26.24 5.28 15.37
CA ARG A 162 26.49 6.16 16.51
C ARG A 162 27.84 5.84 17.19
N TYR A 163 28.20 4.57 17.26
CA TYR A 163 29.53 4.18 17.76
C TYR A 163 30.63 4.71 16.86
N LYS A 164 30.52 4.62 15.54
CA LYS A 164 31.52 5.19 14.60
C LYS A 164 31.61 6.72 14.69
N GLU A 165 30.53 7.41 15.04
CA GLU A 165 30.50 8.84 15.33
C GLU A 165 31.16 9.19 16.70
N GLY A 166 31.50 8.23 17.53
CA GLY A 166 32.00 8.43 18.91
C GLY A 166 30.89 8.72 19.93
N LYS A 167 29.63 8.49 19.59
CA LYS A 167 28.43 8.73 20.42
C LYS A 167 27.99 7.45 21.13
N ALA A 168 28.84 6.97 22.09
CA ALA A 168 28.60 5.68 22.75
C ALA A 168 27.29 5.62 23.55
N ASP A 169 26.83 6.72 24.13
CA ASP A 169 25.55 6.77 24.87
C ASP A 169 24.34 6.60 23.94
N GLU A 170 24.36 7.23 22.77
CA GLU A 170 23.28 7.07 21.76
C GLU A 170 23.28 5.66 21.17
N ALA A 171 24.46 5.06 20.94
CA ALA A 171 24.58 3.69 20.50
C ALA A 171 23.98 2.71 21.52
N LEU A 172 24.26 2.90 22.82
CA LEU A 172 23.70 2.08 23.87
C LEU A 172 22.18 2.19 23.94
N ALA A 173 21.65 3.41 23.86
CA ALA A 173 20.19 3.65 23.88
C ALA A 173 19.46 2.97 22.69
N ALA A 174 20.09 2.95 21.50
CA ALA A 174 19.54 2.23 20.35
C ALA A 174 19.47 0.72 20.61
N LEU A 175 20.54 0.10 21.16
CA LEU A 175 20.55 -1.33 21.49
C LEU A 175 19.55 -1.69 22.60
N GLU A 176 19.39 -0.82 23.61
CA GLU A 176 18.41 -1.01 24.69
C GLU A 176 16.95 -1.00 24.17
N SER A 177 16.70 -0.32 23.05
CA SER A 177 15.40 -0.22 22.42
C SER A 177 15.03 -1.44 21.55
N MET A 178 15.99 -2.35 21.29
CA MET A 178 15.75 -3.57 20.53
C MET A 178 14.85 -4.55 21.27
N SER A 179 14.00 -5.26 20.55
CA SER A 179 13.20 -6.36 21.11
C SER A 179 14.08 -7.58 21.43
N ARG A 180 15.11 -7.84 20.62
CA ARG A 180 16.10 -8.94 20.77
C ARG A 180 17.35 -8.53 21.52
N LYS A 181 17.27 -7.62 22.49
CA LYS A 181 18.44 -7.16 23.29
C LYS A 181 19.14 -8.27 24.10
N GLU A 182 18.48 -9.41 24.30
CA GLU A 182 19.05 -10.61 24.95
C GLU A 182 20.01 -11.41 24.05
N ASP A 183 20.07 -11.08 22.77
CA ASP A 183 20.96 -11.73 21.81
C ASP A 183 22.43 -11.58 22.22
N ALA A 184 23.20 -12.66 22.06
CA ALA A 184 24.59 -12.69 22.50
C ALA A 184 25.48 -11.62 21.82
N ALA A 185 25.23 -11.37 20.52
CA ALA A 185 25.93 -10.34 19.76
C ALA A 185 25.60 -8.93 20.27
N VAL A 186 24.31 -8.65 20.55
CA VAL A 186 23.85 -7.38 21.09
C VAL A 186 24.45 -7.14 22.47
N LYS A 187 24.39 -8.13 23.37
CA LYS A 187 25.01 -8.04 24.72
C LYS A 187 26.50 -7.78 24.66
N ALA A 188 27.21 -8.48 23.79
CA ALA A 188 28.64 -8.29 23.63
C ALA A 188 28.98 -6.85 23.17
N PHE A 189 28.15 -6.31 22.26
CA PHE A 189 28.32 -4.94 21.78
C PHE A 189 28.01 -3.91 22.89
N MET A 190 26.91 -4.10 23.64
CA MET A 190 26.60 -3.26 24.81
C MET A 190 27.72 -3.23 25.83
N GLN A 191 28.27 -4.38 26.20
CA GLN A 191 29.41 -4.46 27.12
C GLN A 191 30.67 -3.71 26.62
N ARG A 192 30.91 -3.78 25.30
CA ARG A 192 32.02 -3.03 24.68
C ARG A 192 31.79 -1.52 24.75
N LEU A 193 30.54 -1.04 24.50
CA LEU A 193 30.18 0.37 24.62
C LEU A 193 30.34 0.88 26.05
N GLU A 194 29.92 0.11 27.06
CA GLU A 194 30.08 0.43 28.47
C GLU A 194 31.56 0.53 28.89
N ALA A 195 32.42 -0.29 28.29
CA ALA A 195 33.87 -0.25 28.56
C ALA A 195 34.56 1.00 27.97
N VAL A 196 34.10 1.50 26.83
CA VAL A 196 34.62 2.72 26.18
C VAL A 196 34.13 4.00 26.87
N ARG A 197 33.00 3.93 27.55
CA ARG A 197 32.39 5.06 28.28
C ARG A 197 33.15 5.43 29.57
N LYS A 198 33.92 4.51 30.13
CA LYS A 198 34.75 4.70 31.36
C LYS A 198 36.07 5.34 31.06
#